data_0dce920fd63fa430793ba5c1cdb9caf3
#
_entry.id   0dce920fd63fa430793ba5c1cdb9caf3
#
_cell.length_a   1.000
_cell.length_b   1.000
_cell.length_c   1.000
_cell.angle_alpha   90.00
_cell.angle_beta   90.00
_cell.angle_gamma   90.00
#
_symmetry.space_group_name_H-M   'P 1'
#
loop_
_entity.id
_entity.type
_entity.pdbx_description
1 polymer ?
#
loop_
_entity_poly.entity_id
_entity_poly.type
_entity_poly.pdbx_seq_one_letter_code
_entity_poly.pdbx_strand_id
1 'polypeptide(L)'
;MKIKLLNERVISLKDVLDILEKQKSGTEWAKKTNTWATDLAREFDRINGGVWLRGLLSEESFWQIILPEHNHMKKVAPFLIPDGTVVAEALSFYSGRKNTTDSECVNLIEYLEEQIRKNGFTDDIVLGVKNEKLYHIDGLHRSIALASLINDGMPFNAIPVCLANGSPD
;
A
#
# COMPACT_ATOMS: atom_id res chain seq x y z
N MET A 1 16.21 -0.06 -12.41
CA MET A 1 15.35 1.02 -12.98
C MET A 1 14.97 1.97 -11.85
N LYS A 2 15.27 3.26 -11.96
CA LYS A 2 14.90 4.22 -10.91
C LYS A 2 13.40 4.52 -11.01
N ILE A 3 12.64 4.18 -9.97
CA ILE A 3 11.22 4.52 -9.89
C ILE A 3 11.08 6.04 -9.84
N LYS A 4 10.35 6.62 -10.77
CA LYS A 4 10.16 8.07 -10.87
C LYS A 4 8.75 8.44 -10.44
N LEU A 5 8.65 9.37 -9.50
CA LEU A 5 7.37 9.97 -9.09
C LEU A 5 7.11 11.26 -9.87
N LEU A 6 5.85 11.59 -10.05
CA LEU A 6 5.43 12.90 -10.52
C LEU A 6 5.40 13.86 -9.33
N ASN A 7 5.82 15.11 -9.56
CA ASN A 7 5.83 16.16 -8.52
C ASN A 7 6.56 15.73 -7.24
N GLU A 8 7.68 15.02 -7.38
CA GLU A 8 8.43 14.49 -6.24
C GLU A 8 9.12 15.58 -5.42
N ARG A 9 9.14 15.36 -4.11
CA ARG A 9 9.91 16.16 -3.16
C ARG A 9 10.58 15.27 -2.13
N VAL A 10 11.76 15.68 -1.66
CA VAL A 10 12.45 14.98 -0.57
C VAL A 10 11.70 15.21 0.75
N ILE A 11 11.55 14.16 1.52
CA ILE A 11 11.00 14.16 2.88
C ILE A 11 11.93 13.39 3.81
N SER A 12 11.75 13.52 5.12
CA SER A 12 12.52 12.77 6.12
C SER A 12 11.82 11.47 6.52
N LEU A 13 12.57 10.51 7.08
CA LEU A 13 11.98 9.34 7.73
C LEU A 13 10.96 9.75 8.80
N LYS A 14 11.23 10.84 9.55
CA LYS A 14 10.29 11.35 10.55
C LYS A 14 8.93 11.68 9.91
N ASP A 15 8.92 12.36 8.75
CA ASP A 15 7.67 12.67 8.05
C ASP A 15 6.91 11.41 7.66
N VAL A 16 7.62 10.36 7.21
CA VAL A 16 7.03 9.05 6.89
C VAL A 16 6.41 8.41 8.12
N LEU A 17 7.12 8.41 9.25
CA LEU A 17 6.61 7.85 10.51
C LEU A 17 5.39 8.62 11.02
N ASP A 18 5.36 9.94 10.87
CA ASP A 18 4.22 10.79 11.22
C ASP A 18 3.00 10.49 10.32
N ILE A 19 3.23 10.19 9.03
CA ILE A 19 2.18 9.75 8.09
C ILE A 19 1.63 8.38 8.50
N LEU A 20 2.49 7.41 8.77
CA LEU A 20 2.09 6.08 9.25
C LEU A 20 1.24 6.17 10.53
N GLU A 21 1.63 7.03 11.46
CA GLU A 21 0.88 7.26 12.71
C GLU A 21 -0.51 7.85 12.46
N LYS A 22 -0.62 8.84 11.58
CA LYS A 22 -1.90 9.51 11.24
C LYS A 22 -2.86 8.60 10.47
N GLN A 23 -2.33 7.68 9.66
CA GLN A 23 -3.13 6.78 8.82
C GLN A 23 -3.56 5.50 9.53
N LYS A 24 -3.23 5.36 10.83
CA LYS A 24 -3.77 4.28 11.65
C LYS A 24 -5.29 4.32 11.55
N SER A 25 -5.87 3.34 10.85
CA SER A 25 -7.30 3.15 10.87
C SER A 25 -7.74 2.95 12.33
N GLY A 26 -8.89 3.50 12.72
CA GLY A 26 -9.36 3.48 14.11
C GLY A 26 -9.70 2.10 14.67
N THR A 27 -9.37 1.00 13.97
CA THR A 27 -9.60 -0.35 14.46
C THR A 27 -8.48 -0.78 15.41
N GLU A 28 -8.82 -1.48 16.48
CA GLU A 28 -7.84 -2.05 17.44
C GLU A 28 -6.79 -2.94 16.74
N TRP A 29 -7.19 -3.59 15.67
CA TRP A 29 -6.31 -4.39 14.84
C TRP A 29 -5.25 -3.56 14.12
N ALA A 30 -5.64 -2.47 13.48
CA ALA A 30 -4.70 -1.57 12.79
C ALA A 30 -3.70 -0.93 13.75
N LYS A 31 -4.13 -0.62 14.98
CA LYS A 31 -3.23 -0.12 16.03
C LYS A 31 -2.14 -1.13 16.40
N LYS A 32 -2.46 -2.44 16.39
CA LYS A 32 -1.49 -3.50 16.73
C LYS A 32 -0.53 -3.85 15.60
N THR A 33 -0.94 -3.74 14.35
CA THR A 33 -0.11 -4.09 13.18
C THR A 33 0.86 -2.99 12.76
N ASN A 34 0.73 -1.80 13.33
CA ASN A 34 1.49 -0.63 12.88
C ASN A 34 2.96 -0.61 13.31
N THR A 35 3.37 -1.42 14.27
CA THR A 35 4.79 -1.61 14.62
C THR A 35 5.54 -2.23 13.45
N TRP A 36 4.91 -3.17 12.73
CA TRP A 36 5.49 -3.82 11.57
C TRP A 36 5.79 -2.82 10.44
N ALA A 37 4.85 -1.94 10.08
CA ALA A 37 5.06 -0.93 9.04
C ALA A 37 6.16 0.06 9.43
N THR A 38 6.22 0.46 10.69
CA THR A 38 7.26 1.34 11.25
C THR A 38 8.65 0.70 11.17
N ASP A 39 8.76 -0.57 11.55
CA ASP A 39 10.03 -1.31 11.51
C ASP A 39 10.49 -1.52 10.07
N LEU A 40 9.57 -1.85 9.19
CA LEU A 40 9.84 -2.01 7.76
C LEU A 40 10.26 -0.67 7.11
N ALA A 41 9.62 0.45 7.47
CA ALA A 41 10.04 1.78 7.01
C ALA A 41 11.48 2.10 7.43
N ARG A 42 11.87 1.78 8.66
CA ARG A 42 13.26 1.95 9.14
C ARG A 42 14.25 1.03 8.40
N GLU A 43 13.84 -0.20 8.07
CA GLU A 43 14.66 -1.11 7.27
C GLU A 43 14.90 -0.53 5.87
N PHE A 44 13.85 -0.08 5.20
CA PHE A 44 13.97 0.53 3.87
C PHE A 44 14.71 1.87 3.88
N ASP A 45 14.59 2.65 4.94
CA ASP A 45 15.41 3.86 5.17
C ASP A 45 16.91 3.52 5.12
N ARG A 46 17.32 2.50 5.87
CA ARG A 46 18.71 2.05 5.90
C ARG A 46 19.18 1.50 4.55
N ILE A 47 18.35 0.69 3.87
CA ILE A 47 18.68 0.10 2.56
C ILE A 47 18.85 1.20 1.50
N ASN A 48 18.07 2.27 1.60
CA ASN A 48 18.04 3.36 0.62
C ASN A 48 18.85 4.59 1.06
N GLY A 49 19.78 4.45 2.02
CA GLY A 49 20.67 5.53 2.46
C GLY A 49 19.94 6.74 3.05
N GLY A 50 18.77 6.55 3.66
CA GLY A 50 17.96 7.60 4.27
C GLY A 50 17.23 8.52 3.28
N VAL A 51 17.12 8.13 2.00
CA VAL A 51 16.46 8.94 0.96
C VAL A 51 15.00 8.57 0.83
N TRP A 52 14.13 9.51 1.17
CA TRP A 52 12.68 9.40 0.98
C TRP A 52 12.15 10.48 0.05
N LEU A 53 11.24 10.08 -0.82
CA LEU A 53 10.52 10.95 -1.73
C LEU A 53 9.02 10.88 -1.46
N ARG A 54 8.32 11.99 -1.54
CA ARG A 54 6.86 12.02 -1.59
C ARG A 54 6.44 12.61 -2.93
N GLY A 55 5.50 11.97 -3.61
CA GLY A 55 5.01 12.38 -4.91
C GLY A 55 3.83 11.55 -5.35
N LEU A 56 3.58 11.54 -6.65
CA LEU A 56 2.48 10.78 -7.25
C LEU A 56 3.02 9.60 -8.05
N LEU A 57 2.47 8.42 -7.80
CA LEU A 57 2.81 7.17 -8.48
C LEU A 57 1.96 7.00 -9.75
N SER A 58 2.59 6.55 -10.83
CA SER A 58 1.91 6.23 -12.08
C SER A 58 1.15 4.89 -11.99
N GLU A 59 0.18 4.70 -12.91
CA GLU A 59 -0.58 3.45 -13.02
C GLU A 59 0.32 2.24 -13.26
N GLU A 60 1.27 2.34 -14.19
CA GLU A 60 2.21 1.26 -14.50
C GLU A 60 2.97 0.80 -13.27
N SER A 61 3.47 1.73 -12.45
CA SER A 61 4.19 1.41 -11.22
C SER A 61 3.26 0.86 -10.14
N PHE A 62 2.02 1.33 -10.06
CA PHE A 62 1.03 0.82 -9.11
C PHE A 62 0.78 -0.68 -9.26
N TRP A 63 0.59 -1.15 -10.49
CA TRP A 63 0.35 -2.57 -10.76
C TRP A 63 1.55 -3.46 -10.44
N GLN A 64 2.75 -2.89 -10.36
CA GLN A 64 4.00 -3.59 -10.05
C GLN A 64 4.36 -3.63 -8.55
N ILE A 65 3.57 -3.01 -7.68
CA ILE A 65 3.83 -3.05 -6.23
C ILE A 65 3.77 -4.50 -5.75
N ILE A 66 4.84 -4.95 -5.12
CA ILE A 66 4.94 -6.27 -4.49
C ILE A 66 4.34 -6.17 -3.09
N LEU A 67 3.36 -7.01 -2.83
CA LEU A 67 2.65 -7.10 -1.56
C LEU A 67 3.28 -8.17 -0.66
N PRO A 68 3.27 -7.97 0.67
CA PRO A 68 3.61 -9.02 1.63
C PRO A 68 2.50 -10.07 1.71
N GLU A 69 2.81 -11.20 2.35
CA GLU A 69 1.81 -12.19 2.68
C GLU A 69 0.65 -11.57 3.48
N HIS A 70 -0.56 -11.83 3.04
CA HIS A 70 -1.78 -11.44 3.73
C HIS A 70 -2.51 -12.68 4.25
N ASN A 71 -2.08 -13.18 5.40
CA ASN A 71 -2.57 -14.42 6.02
C ASN A 71 -2.67 -14.32 7.55
N HIS A 72 -2.28 -13.21 8.12
CA HIS A 72 -2.05 -13.10 9.56
C HIS A 72 -3.31 -13.23 10.43
N MET A 73 -4.49 -13.26 9.80
CA MET A 73 -5.75 -13.43 10.53
C MET A 73 -6.73 -14.31 9.76
N LYS A 74 -6.49 -15.62 9.77
CA LYS A 74 -7.35 -16.63 9.12
C LYS A 74 -8.85 -16.51 9.45
N LYS A 75 -9.19 -15.93 10.61
CA LYS A 75 -10.57 -15.65 11.01
C LYS A 75 -11.14 -14.37 10.43
N VAL A 76 -10.26 -13.44 10.02
CA VAL A 76 -10.63 -12.07 9.62
C VAL A 76 -10.40 -11.86 8.13
N ALA A 77 -9.43 -12.58 7.54
CA ALA A 77 -9.12 -12.53 6.13
C ALA A 77 -9.49 -13.85 5.45
N PRO A 78 -10.61 -13.92 4.73
CA PRO A 78 -11.05 -15.14 4.06
C PRO A 78 -10.24 -15.46 2.81
N PHE A 79 -9.31 -14.60 2.44
CA PHE A 79 -8.42 -14.77 1.30
C PHE A 79 -6.96 -14.65 1.71
N LEU A 80 -6.13 -15.45 1.04
CA LEU A 80 -4.69 -15.45 1.18
C LEU A 80 -4.07 -14.73 -0.01
N ILE A 81 -3.21 -13.75 0.25
CA ILE A 81 -2.29 -13.20 -0.74
C ILE A 81 -0.91 -13.76 -0.41
N PRO A 82 -0.32 -14.60 -1.28
CA PRO A 82 1.04 -15.10 -1.09
C PRO A 82 2.07 -13.96 -1.05
N ASP A 83 3.13 -14.16 -0.29
CA ASP A 83 4.26 -13.23 -0.28
C ASP A 83 4.85 -13.07 -1.70
N GLY A 84 5.17 -11.82 -2.06
CA GLY A 84 5.72 -11.52 -3.37
C GLY A 84 4.70 -11.34 -4.50
N THR A 85 3.40 -11.43 -4.21
CA THR A 85 2.32 -11.17 -5.19
C THR A 85 2.30 -9.68 -5.57
N VAL A 86 2.24 -9.36 -6.87
CA VAL A 86 2.05 -7.99 -7.32
C VAL A 86 0.58 -7.57 -7.24
N VAL A 87 0.31 -6.26 -7.13
CA VAL A 87 -1.07 -5.72 -7.04
C VAL A 87 -1.95 -6.23 -8.19
N ALA A 88 -1.40 -6.30 -9.41
CA ALA A 88 -2.13 -6.82 -10.58
C ALA A 88 -2.68 -8.24 -10.37
N GLU A 89 -1.97 -9.10 -9.65
CA GLU A 89 -2.35 -10.49 -9.37
C GLU A 89 -3.20 -10.59 -8.09
N ALA A 90 -2.97 -9.72 -7.12
CA ALA A 90 -3.65 -9.75 -5.82
C ALA A 90 -5.18 -9.63 -5.94
N LEU A 91 -5.67 -8.93 -6.95
CA LEU A 91 -7.08 -8.76 -7.22
C LEU A 91 -7.79 -10.10 -7.47
N SER A 92 -7.13 -11.08 -8.09
CA SER A 92 -7.71 -12.41 -8.33
C SER A 92 -8.00 -13.17 -7.05
N PHE A 93 -7.20 -12.97 -6.00
CA PHE A 93 -7.43 -13.58 -4.68
C PHE A 93 -8.58 -12.90 -3.93
N TYR A 94 -8.76 -11.60 -4.11
CA TYR A 94 -9.81 -10.83 -3.46
C TYR A 94 -11.17 -10.97 -4.17
N SER A 95 -11.23 -10.85 -5.49
CA SER A 95 -12.47 -10.82 -6.26
C SER A 95 -13.31 -12.10 -6.12
N GLY A 96 -12.67 -13.26 -5.94
CA GLY A 96 -13.34 -14.52 -5.63
C GLY A 96 -13.94 -14.61 -4.22
N ARG A 97 -13.69 -13.63 -3.35
CA ARG A 97 -14.08 -13.62 -1.94
C ARG A 97 -14.92 -12.41 -1.52
N LYS A 98 -15.17 -11.49 -2.44
CA LYS A 98 -15.91 -10.24 -2.19
C LYS A 98 -17.31 -10.45 -1.60
N ASN A 99 -17.92 -11.61 -1.84
CA ASN A 99 -19.26 -11.97 -1.35
C ASN A 99 -19.23 -12.92 -0.14
N THR A 100 -18.07 -13.22 0.42
CA THR A 100 -17.99 -14.02 1.64
C THR A 100 -18.20 -13.11 2.85
N THR A 101 -19.30 -13.35 3.56
CA THR A 101 -19.77 -12.57 4.69
C THR A 101 -18.81 -12.54 5.88
N ASP A 102 -18.81 -11.45 6.63
CA ASP A 102 -18.27 -11.26 7.99
C ASP A 102 -16.73 -11.33 8.14
N SER A 103 -16.01 -10.79 7.16
CA SER A 103 -14.59 -10.56 7.31
C SER A 103 -14.31 -9.07 7.54
N GLU A 104 -13.65 -8.72 8.64
CA GLU A 104 -13.23 -7.34 8.92
C GLU A 104 -12.38 -6.79 7.76
N CYS A 105 -11.58 -7.64 7.13
CA CYS A 105 -10.72 -7.27 6.01
C CYS A 105 -11.54 -6.92 4.76
N VAL A 106 -12.54 -7.74 4.40
CA VAL A 106 -13.44 -7.47 3.26
C VAL A 106 -14.25 -6.22 3.52
N ASN A 107 -14.84 -6.09 4.71
CA ASN A 107 -15.62 -4.91 5.09
C ASN A 107 -14.76 -3.63 5.05
N LEU A 108 -13.49 -3.70 5.46
CA LEU A 108 -12.57 -2.58 5.36
C LEU A 108 -12.27 -2.21 3.90
N ILE A 109 -12.04 -3.19 3.03
CA ILE A 109 -11.79 -2.94 1.60
C ILE A 109 -13.03 -2.31 0.96
N GLU A 110 -14.23 -2.83 1.21
CA GLU A 110 -15.49 -2.27 0.69
C GLU A 110 -15.72 -0.84 1.19
N TYR A 111 -15.47 -0.58 2.47
CA TYR A 111 -15.51 0.78 3.02
C TYR A 111 -14.52 1.70 2.31
N LEU A 112 -13.29 1.24 2.07
CA LEU A 112 -12.27 2.02 1.36
C LEU A 112 -12.64 2.26 -0.10
N GLU A 113 -13.25 1.28 -0.79
CA GLU A 113 -13.81 1.46 -2.13
C GLU A 113 -14.85 2.60 -2.15
N GLU A 114 -15.76 2.63 -1.18
CA GLU A 114 -16.76 3.69 -1.08
C GLU A 114 -16.11 5.06 -0.82
N GLN A 115 -15.13 5.13 0.09
CA GLN A 115 -14.40 6.38 0.36
C GLN A 115 -13.64 6.88 -0.87
N ILE A 116 -12.97 5.99 -1.62
CA ILE A 116 -12.23 6.34 -2.83
C ILE A 116 -13.19 6.83 -3.93
N ARG A 117 -14.36 6.19 -4.11
CA ARG A 117 -15.38 6.65 -5.07
C ARG A 117 -15.87 8.07 -4.75
N LYS A 118 -16.04 8.38 -3.46
CA LYS A 118 -16.62 9.64 -2.99
C LYS A 118 -15.60 10.78 -2.96
N ASN A 119 -14.39 10.51 -2.52
CA ASN A 119 -13.39 11.53 -2.17
C ASN A 119 -12.12 11.47 -3.04
N GLY A 120 -11.98 10.47 -3.90
CA GLY A 120 -10.73 10.14 -4.56
C GLY A 120 -9.76 9.41 -3.63
N PHE A 121 -8.60 9.04 -4.16
CA PHE A 121 -7.52 8.42 -3.39
C PHE A 121 -6.67 9.50 -2.75
N THR A 122 -6.74 9.69 -1.44
CA THR A 122 -6.17 10.84 -0.73
C THR A 122 -5.02 10.49 0.21
N ASP A 123 -4.97 9.25 0.70
CA ASP A 123 -3.97 8.81 1.67
C ASP A 123 -2.71 8.30 0.97
N ASP A 124 -1.55 8.56 1.58
CA ASP A 124 -0.29 8.04 1.05
C ASP A 124 -0.20 6.51 1.18
N ILE A 125 0.27 5.83 0.14
CA ILE A 125 0.82 4.48 0.25
C ILE A 125 2.31 4.63 0.57
N VAL A 126 2.81 3.83 1.51
CA VAL A 126 4.23 3.84 1.86
C VAL A 126 4.91 2.65 1.21
N LEU A 127 5.96 2.93 0.44
CA LEU A 127 6.66 1.99 -0.42
C LEU A 127 8.18 2.07 -0.21
N GLY A 128 8.87 0.98 -0.55
CA GLY A 128 10.33 0.96 -0.58
C GLY A 128 10.88 0.28 -1.82
N VAL A 129 12.03 0.74 -2.31
CA VAL A 129 12.75 0.11 -3.42
C VAL A 129 13.82 -0.84 -2.88
N LYS A 130 13.87 -2.06 -3.41
CA LYS A 130 14.92 -3.04 -3.16
C LYS A 130 15.13 -3.85 -4.44
N ASN A 131 16.38 -3.97 -4.90
CA ASN A 131 16.72 -4.68 -6.14
C ASN A 131 15.86 -4.24 -7.34
N GLU A 132 15.72 -2.93 -7.51
CA GLU A 132 14.92 -2.28 -8.56
C GLU A 132 13.41 -2.64 -8.58
N LYS A 133 12.92 -3.26 -7.53
CA LYS A 133 11.50 -3.63 -7.35
C LYS A 133 10.85 -2.76 -6.28
N LEU A 134 9.55 -2.56 -6.42
CA LEU A 134 8.73 -1.72 -5.57
C LEU A 134 7.99 -2.58 -4.55
N TYR A 135 8.31 -2.42 -3.27
CA TYR A 135 7.73 -3.19 -2.18
C TYR A 135 6.78 -2.35 -1.35
N HIS A 136 5.68 -2.95 -0.96
CA HIS A 136 4.71 -2.37 -0.05
C HIS A 136 5.24 -2.35 1.39
N ILE A 137 5.06 -1.20 2.06
CA ILE A 137 5.31 -1.02 3.49
C ILE A 137 3.98 -0.81 4.22
N ASP A 138 3.12 0.10 3.72
CA ASP A 138 1.77 0.33 4.25
C ASP A 138 0.77 0.69 3.15
N GLY A 139 -0.53 0.37 3.35
CA GLY A 139 -1.62 0.67 2.44
C GLY A 139 -2.14 -0.52 1.61
N LEU A 140 -1.91 -1.77 2.05
CA LEU A 140 -2.35 -2.99 1.35
C LEU A 140 -3.84 -2.97 1.02
N HIS A 141 -4.70 -2.73 2.01
CA HIS A 141 -6.16 -2.71 1.81
C HIS A 141 -6.59 -1.59 0.86
N ARG A 142 -5.94 -0.42 0.93
CA ARG A 142 -6.17 0.71 0.01
C ARG A 142 -5.76 0.38 -1.41
N SER A 143 -4.64 -0.33 -1.58
CA SER A 143 -4.17 -0.79 -2.89
C SER A 143 -5.15 -1.78 -3.51
N ILE A 144 -5.67 -2.74 -2.74
CA ILE A 144 -6.66 -3.71 -3.22
C ILE A 144 -7.98 -3.02 -3.57
N ALA A 145 -8.46 -2.10 -2.71
CA ALA A 145 -9.67 -1.33 -2.96
C ALA A 145 -9.55 -0.52 -4.26
N LEU A 146 -8.44 0.17 -4.46
CA LEU A 146 -8.20 0.92 -5.70
C LEU A 146 -8.13 0.00 -6.92
N ALA A 147 -7.39 -1.10 -6.83
CA ALA A 147 -7.29 -2.08 -7.91
C ALA A 147 -8.66 -2.65 -8.31
N SER A 148 -9.51 -2.96 -7.32
CA SER A 148 -10.89 -3.41 -7.54
C SER A 148 -11.71 -2.36 -8.28
N LEU A 149 -11.64 -1.09 -7.87
CA LEU A 149 -12.36 0.00 -8.51
C LEU A 149 -11.92 0.25 -9.95
N ILE A 150 -10.61 0.17 -10.22
CA ILE A 150 -10.08 0.32 -11.59
C ILE A 150 -10.58 -0.83 -12.46
N ASN A 151 -10.57 -2.06 -11.94
CA ASN A 151 -11.10 -3.23 -12.64
C ASN A 151 -12.60 -3.08 -12.94
N ASP A 152 -13.36 -2.39 -12.09
CA ASP A 152 -14.77 -2.06 -12.28
C ASP A 152 -15.00 -0.84 -13.22
N GLY A 153 -13.93 -0.33 -13.82
CA GLY A 153 -13.98 0.74 -14.84
C GLY A 153 -13.74 2.16 -14.32
N MET A 154 -13.33 2.32 -13.06
CA MET A 154 -12.90 3.64 -12.57
C MET A 154 -11.57 4.03 -13.23
N PRO A 155 -11.43 5.27 -13.78
CA PRO A 155 -10.15 5.70 -14.33
C PRO A 155 -9.09 5.82 -13.24
N PHE A 156 -7.86 5.41 -13.55
CA PHE A 156 -6.72 5.62 -12.65
C PHE A 156 -6.35 7.10 -12.60
N ASN A 157 -6.23 7.62 -11.40
CA ASN A 157 -5.59 8.89 -11.13
C ASN A 157 -4.29 8.62 -10.36
N ALA A 158 -3.21 9.34 -10.71
CA ALA A 158 -1.93 9.19 -10.02
C ALA A 158 -2.11 9.37 -8.50
N ILE A 159 -1.59 8.42 -7.73
CA ILE A 159 -1.85 8.30 -6.29
C ILE A 159 -0.70 8.83 -5.43
N PRO A 160 -0.97 9.45 -4.28
CA PRO A 160 0.07 9.92 -3.38
C PRO A 160 0.83 8.76 -2.75
N VAL A 161 2.15 8.86 -2.74
CA VAL A 161 3.03 7.86 -2.12
C VAL A 161 4.20 8.50 -1.39
N CYS A 162 4.67 7.80 -0.35
CA CYS A 162 6.00 7.99 0.24
C CYS A 162 6.88 6.83 -0.19
N LEU A 163 8.03 7.10 -0.78
CA LEU A 163 8.91 6.13 -1.40
C LEU A 163 10.34 6.23 -0.88
N ALA A 164 10.84 5.16 -0.25
CA ALA A 164 12.26 4.99 0.00
C ALA A 164 12.94 4.60 -1.32
N ASN A 165 13.71 5.52 -1.92
CA ASN A 165 14.28 5.39 -3.26
C ASN A 165 15.71 5.97 -3.34
N GLY A 166 16.57 5.55 -2.43
CA GLY A 166 18.00 5.85 -2.54
C GLY A 166 18.63 4.99 -3.63
N SER A 167 19.48 5.57 -4.47
CA SER A 167 20.46 4.76 -5.18
C SER A 167 21.51 4.33 -4.15
N PRO A 168 21.83 3.05 -3.99
CA PRO A 168 23.14 2.72 -3.48
C PRO A 168 24.15 3.25 -4.51
N ASP A 169 24.97 4.23 -4.11
CA ASP A 169 26.16 4.62 -4.85
C ASP A 169 27.11 3.41 -4.94
#